data_db862974b62a3b432badce50a7cbb515
#
_entry.id   db862974b62a3b432badce50a7cbb515
#
_cell.length_a   1.000
_cell.length_b   1.000
_cell.length_c   1.000
_cell.angle_alpha   90.00
_cell.angle_beta   90.00
_cell.angle_gamma   90.00
#
_symmetry.space_group_name_H-M   'P 1'
#
loop_
_entity.id
_entity.type
_entity.pdbx_description
1 polymer ?
#
loop_
_entity_poly.entity_id
_entity_poly.type
_entity_poly.pdbx_seq_one_letter_code
_entity_poly.pdbx_strand_id
1 'polypeptide(L)'
;MFLVLEYKEFGDLGQALAKERLFGEELARIYISEVLLALEYLHSKNVMYRDLKPDNIMLDGTGHIRLIDFGLSKLNVDSDNYSSGSFLGSHAYLAPEILASKSYGKSVDWYNLGVLLYEFLVGQPPYYKNDLEELYQNI
;
A
#
# COMPACT_ATOMS: atom_id res chain seq x y z
N MET A 1 26.13 -4.67 1.40
CA MET A 1 25.66 -4.81 0.01
C MET A 1 24.99 -3.50 -0.37
N PHE A 2 25.31 -2.93 -1.54
CA PHE A 2 24.68 -1.70 -2.04
C PHE A 2 23.85 -2.05 -3.26
N LEU A 3 22.63 -1.47 -3.37
CA LEU A 3 21.79 -1.54 -4.55
C LEU A 3 21.79 -0.17 -5.22
N VAL A 4 22.01 -0.14 -6.54
CA VAL A 4 21.88 1.08 -7.34
C VAL A 4 20.54 0.99 -8.05
N LEU A 5 19.64 1.90 -7.71
CA LEU A 5 18.29 1.95 -8.25
C LEU A 5 18.10 3.19 -9.12
N GLU A 6 17.06 3.19 -9.95
CA GLU A 6 16.67 4.36 -10.72
C GLU A 6 16.23 5.49 -9.78
N TYR A 7 16.80 6.67 -9.97
CA TYR A 7 16.43 7.85 -9.17
C TYR A 7 15.09 8.43 -9.64
N LYS A 8 14.21 8.78 -8.69
CA LYS A 8 12.94 9.46 -8.95
C LYS A 8 12.96 10.86 -8.33
N GLU A 9 12.87 11.88 -9.18
CA GLU A 9 13.13 13.28 -8.83
C GLU A 9 12.12 13.87 -7.85
N PHE A 10 10.86 13.42 -7.89
CA PHE A 10 9.76 14.03 -7.12
C PHE A 10 9.50 13.35 -5.77
N GLY A 11 10.34 12.39 -5.37
CA GLY A 11 10.19 11.70 -4.09
C GLY A 11 8.98 10.75 -4.04
N ASP A 12 8.54 10.43 -2.84
CA ASP A 12 7.41 9.54 -2.58
C ASP A 12 6.14 10.31 -2.19
N LEU A 13 4.97 9.63 -2.29
CA LEU A 13 3.68 10.23 -1.94
C LEU A 13 3.51 10.46 -0.45
N GLY A 14 4.29 9.78 0.43
CA GLY A 14 4.30 10.05 1.86
C GLY A 14 4.84 11.45 2.15
N GLN A 15 5.97 11.84 1.53
CA GLN A 15 6.52 13.18 1.63
C GLN A 15 5.57 14.23 1.03
N ALA A 16 4.95 13.93 -0.12
CA ALA A 16 3.98 14.82 -0.74
C ALA A 16 2.75 15.02 0.18
N LEU A 17 2.21 13.95 0.75
CA LEU A 17 1.08 13.99 1.66
C LEU A 17 1.40 14.73 2.97
N ALA A 18 2.61 14.53 3.53
CA ALA A 18 3.06 15.26 4.71
C ALA A 18 3.12 16.77 4.48
N LYS A 19 3.46 17.21 3.26
CA LYS A 19 3.52 18.61 2.88
C LYS A 19 2.14 19.21 2.61
N GLU A 20 1.33 18.52 1.82
CA GLU A 20 0.00 19.01 1.35
C GLU A 20 -1.12 18.72 2.37
N ARG A 21 -0.89 17.82 3.32
CA ARG A 21 -1.79 17.26 4.34
C ARG A 21 -2.86 16.31 3.79
N LEU A 22 -3.41 16.59 2.63
CA LEU A 22 -4.35 15.73 1.90
C LEU A 22 -4.27 16.08 0.41
N PHE A 23 -4.75 15.17 -0.44
CA PHE A 23 -4.88 15.44 -1.87
C PHE A 23 -6.32 15.78 -2.23
N GLY A 24 -6.50 16.71 -3.18
CA GLY A 24 -7.81 16.95 -3.78
C GLY A 24 -8.32 15.69 -4.51
N GLU A 25 -9.65 15.54 -4.60
CA GLU A 25 -10.29 14.34 -5.16
C GLU A 25 -9.79 13.99 -6.57
N GLU A 26 -9.55 14.98 -7.43
CA GLU A 26 -9.06 14.75 -8.79
C GLU A 26 -7.67 14.10 -8.79
N LEU A 27 -6.75 14.62 -7.97
CA LEU A 27 -5.39 14.11 -7.87
C LEU A 27 -5.38 12.72 -7.20
N ALA A 28 -6.13 12.55 -6.12
CA ALA A 28 -6.29 11.27 -5.45
C ALA A 28 -6.83 10.20 -6.41
N ARG A 29 -7.81 10.54 -7.24
CA ARG A 29 -8.37 9.64 -8.26
C ARG A 29 -7.33 9.21 -9.29
N ILE A 30 -6.49 10.13 -9.77
CA ILE A 30 -5.42 9.81 -10.72
C ILE A 30 -4.45 8.81 -10.10
N TYR A 31 -3.89 9.13 -8.92
CA TYR A 31 -2.91 8.27 -8.26
C TYR A 31 -3.48 6.89 -7.91
N ILE A 32 -4.69 6.84 -7.35
CA ILE A 32 -5.35 5.57 -7.02
C ILE A 32 -5.63 4.72 -8.26
N SER A 33 -6.02 5.34 -9.38
CA SER A 33 -6.24 4.62 -10.63
C SER A 33 -4.97 3.99 -11.17
N GLU A 34 -3.84 4.68 -11.08
CA GLU A 34 -2.55 4.15 -11.50
C GLU A 34 -2.05 3.04 -10.56
N VAL A 35 -2.25 3.19 -9.24
CA VAL A 35 -1.93 2.13 -8.26
C VAL A 35 -2.79 0.90 -8.51
N LEU A 36 -4.09 1.07 -8.79
CA LEU A 36 -5.00 -0.02 -9.13
C LEU A 36 -4.49 -0.82 -10.34
N LEU A 37 -4.11 -0.13 -11.42
CA LEU A 37 -3.56 -0.77 -12.62
C LEU A 37 -2.24 -1.51 -12.33
N ALA A 38 -1.39 -0.95 -11.47
CA ALA A 38 -0.15 -1.59 -11.07
C ALA A 38 -0.42 -2.88 -10.25
N LEU A 39 -1.37 -2.85 -9.30
CA LEU A 39 -1.77 -4.02 -8.53
C LEU A 39 -2.42 -5.09 -9.43
N GLU A 40 -3.29 -4.69 -10.35
CA GLU A 40 -3.91 -5.61 -11.32
C GLU A 40 -2.84 -6.34 -12.14
N TYR A 41 -1.84 -5.61 -12.62
CA TYR A 41 -0.71 -6.21 -13.33
C TYR A 41 0.07 -7.20 -12.46
N LEU A 42 0.41 -6.83 -11.21
CA LEU A 42 1.11 -7.72 -10.28
C LEU A 42 0.30 -8.99 -10.00
N HIS A 43 -1.00 -8.85 -9.74
CA HIS A 43 -1.91 -9.96 -9.49
C HIS A 43 -2.05 -10.88 -10.71
N SER A 44 -2.00 -10.33 -11.94
CA SER A 44 -1.98 -11.13 -13.18
C SER A 44 -0.70 -11.98 -13.32
N LYS A 45 0.37 -11.58 -12.63
CA LYS A 45 1.64 -12.31 -12.55
C LYS A 45 1.76 -13.19 -11.29
N ASN A 46 0.66 -13.39 -10.57
CA ASN A 46 0.62 -14.12 -9.30
C ASN A 46 1.56 -13.55 -8.23
N VAL A 47 1.70 -12.23 -8.22
CA VAL A 47 2.47 -11.47 -7.22
C VAL A 47 1.50 -10.71 -6.33
N MET A 48 1.60 -10.91 -5.02
CA MET A 48 0.93 -10.14 -3.98
C MET A 48 1.91 -9.11 -3.41
N TYR A 49 1.52 -7.84 -3.35
CA TYR A 49 2.43 -6.74 -3.00
C TYR A 49 2.65 -6.60 -1.48
N ARG A 50 1.59 -6.55 -0.68
CA ARG A 50 1.54 -6.60 0.79
C ARG A 50 2.04 -5.39 1.59
N ASP A 51 2.66 -4.39 0.97
CA ASP A 51 3.16 -3.20 1.68
C ASP A 51 2.77 -1.91 0.95
N LEU A 52 1.49 -1.81 0.55
CA LEU A 52 0.97 -0.61 -0.08
C LEU A 52 0.79 0.49 0.96
N LYS A 53 1.53 1.59 0.77
CA LYS A 53 1.50 2.81 1.58
C LYS A 53 2.09 3.97 0.78
N PRO A 54 1.84 5.24 1.15
CA PRO A 54 2.36 6.40 0.42
C PRO A 54 3.87 6.41 0.26
N ASP A 55 4.63 5.96 1.26
CA ASP A 55 6.11 5.91 1.23
C ASP A 55 6.66 4.96 0.15
N ASN A 56 5.88 3.96 -0.25
CA ASN A 56 6.25 2.98 -1.27
C ASN A 56 5.75 3.34 -2.68
N ILE A 57 5.28 4.56 -2.87
CA ILE A 57 4.79 5.07 -4.15
C ILE A 57 5.57 6.32 -4.49
N MET A 58 6.46 6.22 -5.48
CA MET A 58 7.25 7.36 -5.96
C MET A 58 6.59 7.99 -7.19
N LEU A 59 6.89 9.27 -7.40
CA LEU A 59 6.54 9.99 -8.64
C LEU A 59 7.74 10.04 -9.58
N ASP A 60 7.50 9.71 -10.84
CA ASP A 60 8.51 9.89 -11.88
C ASP A 60 8.49 11.32 -12.46
N GLY A 61 9.45 11.61 -13.36
CA GLY A 61 9.63 12.92 -13.98
C GLY A 61 8.43 13.44 -14.78
N THR A 62 7.43 12.61 -15.04
CA THR A 62 6.19 12.94 -15.75
C THR A 62 4.97 13.04 -14.82
N GLY A 63 5.18 12.80 -13.51
CA GLY A 63 4.13 12.85 -12.49
C GLY A 63 3.31 11.56 -12.37
N HIS A 64 3.76 10.47 -13.01
CA HIS A 64 3.14 9.15 -12.87
C HIS A 64 3.74 8.36 -11.70
N ILE A 65 2.91 7.49 -11.09
CA ILE A 65 3.36 6.69 -9.94
C ILE A 65 4.27 5.54 -10.35
N ARG A 66 5.13 5.15 -9.42
CA ARG A 66 5.94 3.93 -9.47
C ARG A 66 5.89 3.24 -8.12
N LEU A 67 5.39 2.01 -8.08
CA LEU A 67 5.51 1.17 -6.89
C LEU A 67 6.97 0.76 -6.71
N ILE A 68 7.46 0.90 -5.48
CA ILE A 68 8.81 0.53 -5.08
C ILE A 68 8.75 -0.44 -3.89
N ASP A 69 9.90 -0.98 -3.49
CA ASP A 69 10.05 -1.89 -2.35
C ASP A 69 9.17 -3.14 -2.39
N PHE A 70 9.68 -4.16 -3.07
CA PHE A 70 9.06 -5.50 -3.14
C PHE A 70 9.58 -6.44 -2.04
N GLY A 71 10.23 -5.91 -1.00
CA GLY A 71 10.82 -6.71 0.09
C GLY A 71 9.83 -7.58 0.86
N LEU A 72 8.57 -7.15 0.93
CA LEU A 72 7.47 -7.92 1.55
C LEU A 72 6.60 -8.67 0.53
N SER A 73 6.85 -8.53 -0.77
CA SER A 73 6.02 -9.13 -1.80
C SER A 73 6.11 -10.66 -1.80
N LYS A 74 5.04 -11.32 -2.25
CA LYS A 74 4.97 -12.78 -2.36
C LYS A 74 4.71 -13.20 -3.79
N LEU A 75 5.55 -14.12 -4.28
CA LEU A 75 5.41 -14.72 -5.60
C LEU A 75 4.61 -16.01 -5.55
N ASN A 76 4.07 -16.44 -6.71
CA ASN A 76 3.35 -17.69 -6.91
C ASN A 76 2.10 -17.82 -6.02
N VAL A 77 1.36 -16.72 -5.88
CA VAL A 77 0.07 -16.71 -5.16
C VAL A 77 -1.05 -17.04 -6.15
N ASP A 78 -1.33 -18.33 -6.34
CA ASP A 78 -2.32 -18.83 -7.32
C ASP A 78 -3.75 -18.82 -6.77
N SER A 79 -3.93 -18.70 -5.46
CA SER A 79 -5.24 -18.71 -4.80
C SER A 79 -5.38 -17.61 -3.76
N ASP A 80 -6.63 -17.23 -3.46
CA ASP A 80 -6.97 -16.27 -2.41
C ASP A 80 -6.80 -16.83 -0.98
N ASN A 81 -6.43 -18.10 -0.85
CA ASN A 81 -6.23 -18.79 0.43
C ASN A 81 -4.75 -19.12 0.67
N TYR A 82 -3.88 -18.16 0.48
CA TYR A 82 -2.49 -18.33 0.85
C TYR A 82 -2.33 -18.19 2.37
N SER A 83 -1.95 -19.29 3.04
CA SER A 83 -1.61 -19.25 4.47
C SER A 83 -0.19 -18.68 4.63
N SER A 84 -0.08 -17.39 4.94
CA SER A 84 1.15 -16.81 5.47
C SER A 84 0.88 -16.49 6.94
N GLY A 85 1.44 -17.27 7.85
CA GLY A 85 1.42 -16.94 9.28
C GLY A 85 2.28 -15.75 9.65
N SER A 86 2.68 -14.94 8.68
CA SER A 86 3.57 -13.79 8.88
C SER A 86 2.75 -12.52 8.99
N PHE A 87 2.85 -11.87 10.13
CA PHE A 87 2.35 -10.52 10.39
C PHE A 87 3.32 -9.54 9.71
N LEU A 88 3.03 -9.14 8.48
CA LEU A 88 3.89 -8.31 7.65
C LEU A 88 3.11 -7.10 7.15
N GLY A 89 3.78 -5.95 7.08
CA GLY A 89 3.26 -4.69 6.59
C GLY A 89 3.22 -3.59 7.64
N SER A 90 2.85 -2.41 7.22
CA SER A 90 2.71 -1.25 8.10
C SER A 90 1.40 -1.34 8.90
N HIS A 91 1.46 -1.22 10.22
CA HIS A 91 0.36 -1.51 11.14
C HIS A 91 -0.99 -0.86 10.77
N ALA A 92 -0.96 0.42 10.38
CA ALA A 92 -2.19 1.16 10.02
C ALA A 92 -2.85 0.71 8.71
N TYR A 93 -2.19 -0.16 7.94
CA TYR A 93 -2.66 -0.66 6.64
C TYR A 93 -3.02 -2.15 6.67
N LEU A 94 -2.86 -2.82 7.81
CA LEU A 94 -3.13 -4.25 7.91
C LEU A 94 -4.60 -4.56 7.69
N ALA A 95 -4.87 -5.51 6.80
CA ALA A 95 -6.22 -6.03 6.61
C ALA A 95 -6.67 -6.85 7.84
N PRO A 96 -7.97 -6.81 8.20
CA PRO A 96 -8.47 -7.49 9.41
C PRO A 96 -8.22 -9.00 9.41
N GLU A 97 -8.21 -9.66 8.26
CA GLU A 97 -7.87 -11.09 8.16
C GLU A 97 -6.42 -11.38 8.52
N ILE A 98 -5.47 -10.43 8.31
CA ILE A 98 -4.07 -10.57 8.74
C ILE A 98 -4.01 -10.50 10.27
N LEU A 99 -4.71 -9.53 10.89
CA LEU A 99 -4.77 -9.40 12.35
C LEU A 99 -5.42 -10.62 13.00
N ALA A 100 -6.45 -11.18 12.38
CA ALA A 100 -7.10 -12.40 12.84
C ALA A 100 -6.27 -13.67 12.60
N SER A 101 -5.04 -13.57 12.09
CA SER A 101 -4.17 -14.72 11.75
C SER A 101 -4.85 -15.73 10.83
N LYS A 102 -5.76 -15.29 9.98
CA LYS A 102 -6.43 -16.11 8.97
C LYS A 102 -5.57 -16.26 7.73
N SER A 103 -5.89 -17.26 6.92
CA SER A 103 -5.36 -17.33 5.55
C SER A 103 -5.81 -16.11 4.76
N TYR A 104 -4.91 -15.52 4.01
CA TYR A 104 -5.19 -14.35 3.18
C TYR A 104 -4.55 -14.50 1.79
N GLY A 105 -5.03 -13.75 0.84
CA GLY A 105 -4.56 -13.75 -0.54
C GLY A 105 -4.40 -12.35 -1.10
N LYS A 106 -4.51 -12.22 -2.41
CA LYS A 106 -4.39 -10.95 -3.14
C LYS A 106 -5.42 -9.89 -2.68
N SER A 107 -6.51 -10.31 -2.02
CA SER A 107 -7.55 -9.41 -1.49
C SER A 107 -7.02 -8.36 -0.51
N VAL A 108 -5.94 -8.66 0.23
CA VAL A 108 -5.33 -7.71 1.16
C VAL A 108 -4.77 -6.46 0.46
N ASP A 109 -4.29 -6.60 -0.78
CA ASP A 109 -3.81 -5.45 -1.55
C ASP A 109 -4.98 -4.52 -1.93
N TRP A 110 -6.17 -5.06 -2.20
CA TRP A 110 -7.38 -4.26 -2.47
C TRP A 110 -7.89 -3.55 -1.22
N TYR A 111 -7.82 -4.21 -0.06
CA TYR A 111 -8.10 -3.54 1.21
C TYR A 111 -7.13 -2.37 1.43
N ASN A 112 -5.83 -2.59 1.23
CA ASN A 112 -4.81 -1.56 1.38
C ASN A 112 -5.00 -0.40 0.39
N LEU A 113 -5.49 -0.68 -0.83
CA LEU A 113 -5.85 0.36 -1.80
C LEU A 113 -6.97 1.27 -1.25
N GLY A 114 -7.96 0.68 -0.57
CA GLY A 114 -9.03 1.44 0.10
C GLY A 114 -8.50 2.31 1.24
N VAL A 115 -7.60 1.76 2.07
CA VAL A 115 -6.93 2.52 3.14
C VAL A 115 -6.13 3.68 2.58
N LEU A 116 -5.38 3.45 1.50
CA LEU A 116 -4.58 4.47 0.80
C LEU A 116 -5.46 5.59 0.25
N LEU A 117 -6.58 5.27 -0.40
CA LEU A 117 -7.52 6.27 -0.91
C LEU A 117 -8.09 7.12 0.23
N TYR A 118 -8.48 6.49 1.32
CA TYR A 118 -8.96 7.21 2.50
C TYR A 118 -7.90 8.19 3.00
N GLU A 119 -6.65 7.72 3.15
CA GLU A 119 -5.55 8.55 3.61
C GLU A 119 -5.25 9.73 2.67
N PHE A 120 -5.30 9.54 1.36
CA PHE A 120 -5.13 10.62 0.39
C PHE A 120 -6.17 11.72 0.57
N LEU A 121 -7.42 11.36 0.86
CA LEU A 121 -8.54 12.31 0.98
C LEU A 121 -8.66 12.94 2.37
N VAL A 122 -8.19 12.27 3.43
CA VAL A 122 -8.39 12.67 4.82
C VAL A 122 -7.08 13.10 5.50
N GLY A 123 -5.93 12.65 4.96
CA GLY A 123 -4.59 12.97 5.45
C GLY A 123 -4.06 12.01 6.50
N GLN A 124 -4.82 10.96 6.85
CA GLN A 124 -4.39 9.89 7.76
C GLN A 124 -5.17 8.60 7.49
N PRO A 125 -4.61 7.43 7.78
CA PRO A 125 -5.32 6.15 7.63
C PRO A 125 -6.61 6.08 8.46
N PRO A 126 -7.63 5.29 8.03
CA PRO A 126 -8.98 5.34 8.61
C PRO A 126 -9.05 4.97 10.10
N TYR A 127 -8.16 4.09 10.55
CA TYR A 127 -8.17 3.57 11.94
C TYR A 127 -6.97 4.04 12.76
N TYR A 128 -6.25 5.06 12.27
CA TYR A 128 -5.00 5.51 12.89
C TYR A 128 -5.17 5.83 14.38
N LYS A 129 -4.28 5.26 15.19
CA LYS A 129 -4.13 5.50 16.63
C LYS A 129 -2.64 5.48 16.99
N ASN A 130 -2.26 6.24 18.00
CA ASN A 130 -0.90 6.21 18.53
C ASN A 130 -0.63 4.92 19.31
N ASP A 131 -1.66 4.38 19.96
CA ASP A 131 -1.61 3.10 20.64
C ASP A 131 -1.93 1.96 19.67
N LEU A 132 -1.06 0.94 19.61
CA LEU A 132 -1.21 -0.19 18.69
C LEU A 132 -2.39 -1.11 19.05
N GLU A 133 -2.69 -1.24 20.34
CA GLU A 133 -3.79 -2.08 20.79
C GLU A 133 -5.13 -1.46 20.40
N GLU A 134 -5.30 -0.14 20.60
CA GLU A 134 -6.46 0.59 20.13
C GLU A 134 -6.59 0.54 18.58
N LEU A 135 -5.46 0.68 17.86
CA LEU A 135 -5.44 0.58 16.40
C LEU A 135 -6.00 -0.77 15.95
N TYR A 136 -5.51 -1.89 16.51
CA TYR A 136 -5.94 -3.23 16.13
C TYR A 136 -7.39 -3.54 16.51
N GLN A 137 -7.89 -2.93 17.59
CA GLN A 137 -9.30 -3.07 17.97
C GLN A 137 -10.24 -2.33 17.02
N ASN A 138 -9.75 -1.28 16.33
CA ASN A 138 -10.54 -0.48 15.39
C ASN A 138 -10.54 -1.05 13.96
N ILE A 139 -9.54 -1.86 13.60
CA ILE A 139 -9.46 -2.59 12.34
C ILE A 139 -10.33 -3.86 12.40
#